data_34f6101d97325bf1fef4d5654935cb64
#
_entry.id   34f6101d97325bf1fef4d5654935cb64
#
_cell.length_a   1.000
_cell.length_b   1.000
_cell.length_c   1.000
_cell.angle_alpha   90.00
_cell.angle_beta   90.00
_cell.angle_gamma   90.00
#
_symmetry.space_group_name_H-M   'P 1'
#
loop_
_entity.id
_entity.type
_entity.pdbx_description
1 polymer ?
#
loop_
_entity_poly.entity_id
_entity_poly.type
_entity_poly.pdbx_seq_one_letter_code
_entity_poly.pdbx_strand_id
1 'polypeptide(L)'
;IKKEPVAYITGKKEFWSEDFLVNYETLIPRPETELLIYKIVKFFKNKKINILDIGTGSGCILLSILKELNFSRGIGIDISPKAILTAEANSKNLKLFYRSKFKVVDLDKFNIGKYDLIVSNPPYIPSRDIKNLSKDIINYEPLTALDGGIDGLDLIKKVIYKSNRLLKEHGLLAIEIGFN
;
A
#
# COMPACT_ATOMS: atom_id res chain seq x y z
N ILE A 1 -30.74 3.14 -5.33
CA ILE A 1 -29.76 2.04 -5.40
C ILE A 1 -28.54 2.50 -4.63
N LYS A 2 -28.12 1.76 -3.58
CA LYS A 2 -26.86 2.00 -2.88
C LYS A 2 -25.75 1.72 -3.89
N LYS A 3 -24.91 2.74 -4.17
CA LYS A 3 -23.76 2.60 -5.09
C LYS A 3 -22.55 2.02 -4.32
N GLU A 4 -22.74 0.89 -3.68
CA GLU A 4 -21.70 0.19 -2.95
C GLU A 4 -20.75 -0.49 -3.94
N PRO A 5 -19.43 -0.33 -3.81
CA PRO A 5 -18.45 -0.98 -4.67
C PRO A 5 -18.60 -2.50 -4.63
N VAL A 6 -18.60 -3.14 -5.80
CA VAL A 6 -18.73 -4.61 -5.92
C VAL A 6 -17.64 -5.32 -5.11
N ALA A 7 -16.44 -4.77 -5.07
CA ALA A 7 -15.34 -5.34 -4.30
C ALA A 7 -15.66 -5.46 -2.79
N TYR A 8 -16.37 -4.50 -2.21
CA TYR A 8 -16.78 -4.58 -0.80
C TYR A 8 -17.95 -5.54 -0.57
N ILE A 9 -18.89 -5.61 -1.54
CA ILE A 9 -20.00 -6.58 -1.47
C ILE A 9 -19.47 -8.02 -1.53
N THR A 10 -18.51 -8.28 -2.41
CA THR A 10 -17.90 -9.62 -2.58
C THR A 10 -16.78 -9.89 -1.56
N GLY A 11 -16.27 -8.86 -0.91
CA GLY A 11 -15.13 -8.94 -0.01
C GLY A 11 -13.80 -9.19 -0.71
N LYS A 12 -13.75 -9.07 -2.05
CA LYS A 12 -12.57 -9.39 -2.86
C LYS A 12 -12.35 -8.41 -4.00
N LYS A 13 -11.10 -8.22 -4.37
CA LYS A 13 -10.66 -7.49 -5.55
C LYS A 13 -9.50 -8.24 -6.21
N GLU A 14 -9.64 -8.50 -7.50
CA GLU A 14 -8.50 -8.98 -8.30
C GLU A 14 -7.48 -7.87 -8.46
N PHE A 15 -6.21 -8.19 -8.24
CA PHE A 15 -5.08 -7.31 -8.40
C PHE A 15 -3.81 -8.15 -8.64
N TRP A 16 -3.03 -7.83 -9.68
CA TRP A 16 -1.83 -8.58 -10.06
C TRP A 16 -2.12 -10.09 -10.24
N SER A 17 -3.23 -10.42 -10.90
CA SER A 17 -3.71 -11.81 -11.14
C SER A 17 -3.94 -12.63 -9.86
N GLU A 18 -4.19 -11.98 -8.72
CA GLU A 18 -4.52 -12.61 -7.46
C GLU A 18 -5.76 -12.00 -6.83
N ASP A 19 -6.54 -12.82 -6.11
CA ASP A 19 -7.69 -12.37 -5.34
C ASP A 19 -7.25 -11.84 -3.97
N PHE A 20 -7.37 -10.53 -3.75
CA PHE A 20 -7.13 -9.89 -2.46
C PHE A 20 -8.44 -9.68 -1.70
N LEU A 21 -8.47 -10.07 -0.44
CA LEU A 21 -9.52 -9.67 0.49
C LEU A 21 -9.45 -8.15 0.68
N VAL A 22 -10.62 -7.52 0.65
CA VAL A 22 -10.79 -6.08 0.90
C VAL A 22 -12.02 -5.85 1.78
N ASN A 23 -12.03 -4.76 2.51
CA ASN A 23 -13.15 -4.31 3.32
C ASN A 23 -13.14 -2.79 3.44
N TYR A 24 -14.11 -2.21 4.13
CA TYR A 24 -14.25 -0.75 4.31
C TYR A 24 -13.09 -0.05 5.03
N GLU A 25 -12.11 -0.80 5.54
CA GLU A 25 -10.92 -0.27 6.21
C GLU A 25 -9.68 -0.27 5.28
N THR A 26 -9.84 -0.77 4.05
CA THR A 26 -8.76 -0.84 3.07
C THR A 26 -9.17 -0.18 1.77
N LEU A 27 -8.27 0.61 1.18
CA LEU A 27 -8.46 1.10 -0.19
C LEU A 27 -8.64 -0.10 -1.13
N ILE A 28 -9.60 -0.01 -2.05
CA ILE A 28 -9.74 -1.01 -3.11
C ILE A 28 -8.52 -0.90 -4.04
N PRO A 29 -7.73 -1.96 -4.26
CA PRO A 29 -6.58 -1.93 -5.15
C PRO A 29 -6.94 -1.40 -6.55
N ARG A 30 -6.12 -0.46 -7.05
CA ARG A 30 -6.33 0.22 -8.34
C ARG A 30 -5.46 -0.41 -9.43
N PRO A 31 -5.98 -0.57 -10.66
CA PRO A 31 -5.18 -1.12 -11.77
C PRO A 31 -3.93 -0.30 -12.07
N GLU A 32 -3.99 1.02 -11.88
CA GLU A 32 -2.87 1.93 -12.10
C GLU A 32 -1.66 1.60 -11.21
N THR A 33 -1.91 1.11 -9.99
CA THR A 33 -0.87 0.69 -9.03
C THR A 33 -0.06 -0.51 -9.54
N GLU A 34 -0.60 -1.30 -10.48
CA GLU A 34 0.14 -2.43 -11.09
C GLU A 34 1.35 -1.96 -11.90
N LEU A 35 1.31 -0.74 -12.46
CA LEU A 35 2.47 -0.17 -13.14
C LEU A 35 3.66 0.03 -12.18
N LEU A 36 3.37 0.45 -10.94
CA LEU A 36 4.38 0.59 -9.89
C LEU A 36 5.05 -0.76 -9.62
N ILE A 37 4.25 -1.82 -9.44
CA ILE A 37 4.75 -3.18 -9.21
C ILE A 37 5.60 -3.65 -10.40
N TYR A 38 5.11 -3.49 -11.62
CA TYR A 38 5.85 -3.88 -12.84
C TYR A 38 7.25 -3.23 -12.89
N LYS A 39 7.36 -1.93 -12.62
CA LYS A 39 8.63 -1.21 -12.60
C LYS A 39 9.58 -1.72 -11.51
N ILE A 40 9.05 -1.96 -10.31
CA ILE A 40 9.81 -2.50 -9.17
C ILE A 40 10.34 -3.90 -9.48
N VAL A 41 9.48 -4.80 -9.94
CA VAL A 41 9.84 -6.19 -10.26
C VAL A 41 10.91 -6.23 -11.35
N LYS A 42 10.75 -5.41 -12.40
CA LYS A 42 11.75 -5.30 -13.47
C LYS A 42 13.11 -4.81 -12.94
N PHE A 43 13.13 -3.82 -12.04
CA PHE A 43 14.36 -3.23 -11.49
C PHE A 43 15.09 -4.20 -10.54
N PHE A 44 14.34 -4.97 -9.75
CA PHE A 44 14.89 -5.89 -8.76
C PHE A 44 14.86 -7.36 -9.20
N LYS A 45 14.66 -7.62 -10.49
CA LYS A 45 14.67 -8.97 -11.04
C LYS A 45 15.90 -9.77 -10.56
N ASN A 46 15.68 -10.97 -10.04
CA ASN A 46 16.71 -11.87 -9.52
C ASN A 46 17.51 -11.33 -8.31
N LYS A 47 17.05 -10.26 -7.66
CA LYS A 47 17.69 -9.73 -6.45
C LYS A 47 16.92 -10.20 -5.20
N LYS A 48 17.68 -10.38 -4.12
CA LYS A 48 17.13 -10.59 -2.78
C LYS A 48 17.11 -9.26 -2.06
N ILE A 49 15.92 -8.74 -1.74
CA ILE A 49 15.76 -7.41 -1.13
C ILE A 49 14.87 -7.45 0.11
N ASN A 50 15.09 -6.47 1.00
CA ASN A 50 14.20 -6.17 2.12
C ASN A 50 13.31 -4.99 1.72
N ILE A 51 12.01 -5.15 1.89
CA ILE A 51 10.98 -4.21 1.43
C ILE A 51 10.24 -3.63 2.63
N LEU A 52 9.99 -2.33 2.62
CA LEU A 52 9.03 -1.67 3.50
C LEU A 52 7.89 -1.11 2.65
N ASP A 53 6.66 -1.49 2.99
CA ASP A 53 5.43 -0.96 2.38
C ASP A 53 4.74 -0.06 3.41
N ILE A 54 4.65 1.24 3.10
CA ILE A 54 4.10 2.27 3.98
C ILE A 54 2.66 2.56 3.58
N GLY A 55 1.72 2.44 4.52
CA GLY A 55 0.29 2.49 4.24
C GLY A 55 -0.15 1.24 3.47
N THR A 56 0.21 0.07 3.99
CA THR A 56 0.09 -1.20 3.26
C THR A 56 -1.36 -1.59 2.91
N GLY A 57 -2.35 -1.08 3.64
CA GLY A 57 -3.77 -1.37 3.41
C GLY A 57 -4.06 -2.86 3.42
N SER A 58 -4.57 -3.40 2.31
CA SER A 58 -4.82 -4.83 2.12
C SER A 58 -3.55 -5.67 1.94
N GLY A 59 -2.37 -5.05 1.89
CA GLY A 59 -1.10 -5.71 1.61
C GLY A 59 -0.85 -5.98 0.13
N CYS A 60 -1.71 -5.52 -0.77
CA CYS A 60 -1.67 -5.90 -2.18
C CYS A 60 -0.35 -5.55 -2.87
N ILE A 61 0.25 -4.38 -2.60
CA ILE A 61 1.52 -3.99 -3.20
C ILE A 61 2.65 -4.90 -2.72
N LEU A 62 2.83 -5.00 -1.39
CA LEU A 62 3.90 -5.81 -0.82
C LEU A 62 3.80 -7.27 -1.24
N LEU A 63 2.62 -7.86 -1.15
CA LEU A 63 2.42 -9.28 -1.43
C LEU A 63 2.61 -9.60 -2.91
N SER A 64 2.15 -8.73 -3.82
CA SER A 64 2.39 -8.88 -5.26
C SER A 64 3.88 -8.81 -5.61
N ILE A 65 4.62 -7.85 -5.00
CA ILE A 65 6.09 -7.78 -5.20
C ILE A 65 6.76 -9.05 -4.65
N LEU A 66 6.39 -9.52 -3.47
CA LEU A 66 6.96 -10.73 -2.87
C LEU A 66 6.64 -11.99 -3.66
N LYS A 67 5.52 -12.05 -4.36
CA LYS A 67 5.17 -13.16 -5.25
C LYS A 67 6.17 -13.28 -6.41
N GLU A 68 6.53 -12.16 -7.01
CA GLU A 68 7.48 -12.10 -8.12
C GLU A 68 8.95 -12.26 -7.67
N LEU A 69 9.30 -11.66 -6.52
CA LEU A 69 10.66 -11.67 -5.98
C LEU A 69 10.81 -12.76 -4.89
N ASN A 70 10.93 -14.01 -5.29
CA ASN A 70 10.84 -15.20 -4.44
C ASN A 70 11.80 -15.24 -3.24
N PHE A 71 12.96 -14.59 -3.32
CA PHE A 71 13.96 -14.57 -2.25
C PHE A 71 13.85 -13.35 -1.32
N SER A 72 12.93 -12.43 -1.61
CA SER A 72 12.76 -11.19 -0.88
C SER A 72 11.83 -11.33 0.33
N ARG A 73 11.94 -10.41 1.26
CA ARG A 73 11.10 -10.29 2.46
C ARG A 73 10.62 -8.87 2.61
N GLY A 74 9.49 -8.69 3.28
CA GLY A 74 8.95 -7.35 3.49
C GLY A 74 8.21 -7.17 4.79
N ILE A 75 8.08 -5.89 5.15
CA ILE A 75 7.25 -5.43 6.26
C ILE A 75 6.25 -4.42 5.68
N GLY A 76 4.96 -4.65 5.92
CA GLY A 76 3.90 -3.67 5.68
C GLY A 76 3.55 -2.96 6.99
N ILE A 77 3.41 -1.65 6.96
CA ILE A 77 2.95 -0.86 8.10
C ILE A 77 1.69 -0.09 7.73
N ASP A 78 0.79 0.04 8.69
CA ASP A 78 -0.43 0.83 8.57
C ASP A 78 -0.86 1.36 9.94
N ILE A 79 -1.61 2.45 9.97
CA ILE A 79 -2.20 2.98 11.20
C ILE A 79 -3.48 2.23 11.61
N SER A 80 -4.16 1.60 10.64
CA SER A 80 -5.41 0.86 10.86
C SER A 80 -5.13 -0.59 11.29
N PRO A 81 -5.52 -0.98 12.51
CA PRO A 81 -5.44 -2.38 12.94
C PRO A 81 -6.23 -3.33 12.04
N LYS A 82 -7.38 -2.87 11.50
CA LYS A 82 -8.22 -3.69 10.64
C LYS A 82 -7.60 -3.88 9.25
N ALA A 83 -6.93 -2.87 8.70
CA ALA A 83 -6.16 -3.00 7.47
C ALA A 83 -5.05 -4.06 7.65
N ILE A 84 -4.32 -4.01 8.76
CA ILE A 84 -3.28 -5.01 9.08
C ILE A 84 -3.86 -6.42 9.17
N LEU A 85 -5.00 -6.62 9.81
CA LEU A 85 -5.65 -7.94 9.85
C LEU A 85 -6.01 -8.44 8.45
N THR A 86 -6.46 -7.56 7.56
CA THR A 86 -6.75 -7.89 6.16
C THR A 86 -5.48 -8.28 5.40
N ALA A 87 -4.39 -7.51 5.57
CA ALA A 87 -3.10 -7.81 4.96
C ALA A 87 -2.52 -9.16 5.44
N GLU A 88 -2.65 -9.47 6.73
CA GLU A 88 -2.25 -10.78 7.29
C GLU A 88 -3.07 -11.93 6.72
N ALA A 89 -4.39 -11.75 6.56
CA ALA A 89 -5.26 -12.74 5.93
C ALA A 89 -4.86 -12.99 4.47
N ASN A 90 -4.62 -11.92 3.71
CA ASN A 90 -4.12 -12.02 2.33
C ASN A 90 -2.77 -12.72 2.25
N SER A 91 -1.86 -12.40 3.16
CA SER A 91 -0.56 -13.05 3.23
C SER A 91 -0.66 -14.56 3.48
N LYS A 92 -1.60 -15.00 4.33
CA LYS A 92 -1.87 -16.42 4.57
C LYS A 92 -2.46 -17.09 3.33
N ASN A 93 -3.46 -16.47 2.71
CA ASN A 93 -4.12 -16.98 1.50
C ASN A 93 -3.13 -17.19 0.35
N LEU A 94 -2.21 -16.23 0.17
CA LEU A 94 -1.15 -16.29 -0.85
C LEU A 94 0.08 -17.11 -0.42
N LYS A 95 0.08 -17.70 0.78
CA LYS A 95 1.18 -18.49 1.34
C LYS A 95 2.51 -17.72 1.45
N LEU A 96 2.42 -16.39 1.68
CA LEU A 96 3.57 -15.49 1.79
C LEU A 96 3.91 -15.11 3.25
N PHE A 97 3.20 -15.63 4.25
CA PHE A 97 3.32 -15.28 5.67
C PHE A 97 4.72 -15.53 6.26
N TYR A 98 5.54 -16.40 5.67
CA TYR A 98 6.94 -16.59 6.07
C TYR A 98 7.88 -15.47 5.61
N ARG A 99 7.47 -14.70 4.59
CA ARG A 99 8.28 -13.66 3.96
C ARG A 99 7.72 -12.25 4.14
N SER A 100 6.49 -12.13 4.65
CA SER A 100 5.84 -10.85 4.96
C SER A 100 5.51 -10.74 6.45
N LYS A 101 5.62 -9.54 6.97
CA LYS A 101 5.19 -9.18 8.33
C LYS A 101 4.38 -7.90 8.24
N PHE A 102 3.38 -7.76 9.10
CA PHE A 102 2.56 -6.56 9.14
C PHE A 102 2.56 -5.98 10.55
N LYS A 103 2.50 -4.65 10.66
CA LYS A 103 2.55 -3.96 11.94
C LYS A 103 1.62 -2.77 11.97
N VAL A 104 0.81 -2.68 13.00
CA VAL A 104 0.05 -1.48 13.32
C VAL A 104 1.00 -0.46 13.91
N VAL A 105 1.35 0.58 13.16
CA VAL A 105 2.23 1.62 13.63
C VAL A 105 2.11 2.88 12.77
N ASP A 106 2.15 4.03 13.41
CA ASP A 106 2.29 5.31 12.73
C ASP A 106 3.68 5.45 12.12
N LEU A 107 3.76 5.96 10.88
CA LEU A 107 5.02 6.18 10.17
C LEU A 107 6.03 7.00 10.99
N ASP A 108 5.56 8.02 11.71
CA ASP A 108 6.44 8.89 12.50
C ASP A 108 7.13 8.12 13.65
N LYS A 109 6.49 7.05 14.15
CA LYS A 109 7.01 6.18 15.21
C LYS A 109 7.84 5.01 14.71
N PHE A 110 7.80 4.71 13.41
CA PHE A 110 8.51 3.57 12.83
C PHE A 110 9.97 3.92 12.55
N ASN A 111 10.91 3.25 13.22
CA ASN A 111 12.35 3.51 13.12
C ASN A 111 13.19 2.23 13.04
N ILE A 112 12.61 1.14 12.54
CA ILE A 112 13.24 -0.19 12.58
C ILE A 112 13.70 -0.59 11.18
N GLY A 113 14.94 -1.04 11.10
CA GLY A 113 15.51 -1.68 9.91
C GLY A 113 16.11 -0.72 8.89
N LYS A 114 16.67 -1.33 7.85
CA LYS A 114 17.17 -0.69 6.63
C LYS A 114 16.68 -1.50 5.44
N TYR A 115 16.17 -0.82 4.41
CA TYR A 115 15.45 -1.42 3.30
C TYR A 115 16.13 -1.14 1.97
N ASP A 116 16.07 -2.11 1.08
CA ASP A 116 16.53 -1.97 -0.31
C ASP A 116 15.46 -1.25 -1.15
N LEU A 117 14.19 -1.46 -0.77
CA LEU A 117 13.03 -0.82 -1.38
C LEU A 117 12.09 -0.29 -0.29
N ILE A 118 11.68 0.95 -0.41
CA ILE A 118 10.51 1.48 0.27
C ILE A 118 9.46 1.77 -0.80
N VAL A 119 8.26 1.26 -0.62
CA VAL A 119 7.12 1.50 -1.51
C VAL A 119 5.96 2.11 -0.74
N SER A 120 5.19 2.96 -1.37
CA SER A 120 3.97 3.53 -0.79
C SER A 120 3.01 3.96 -1.89
N ASN A 121 1.72 3.73 -1.65
CA ASN A 121 0.63 4.44 -2.32
C ASN A 121 -0.09 5.28 -1.25
N PRO A 122 0.44 6.45 -0.90
CA PRO A 122 -0.12 7.30 0.15
C PRO A 122 -1.36 8.04 -0.35
N PRO A 123 -2.26 8.49 0.53
CA PRO A 123 -3.32 9.42 0.15
C PRO A 123 -2.71 10.69 -0.45
N TYR A 124 -3.23 11.10 -1.60
CA TYR A 124 -2.71 12.25 -2.36
C TYR A 124 -3.81 13.21 -2.84
N ILE A 125 -5.05 13.01 -2.45
CA ILE A 125 -6.15 13.89 -2.86
C ILE A 125 -6.19 15.10 -1.92
N PRO A 126 -6.13 16.35 -2.43
CA PRO A 126 -6.32 17.52 -1.59
C PRO A 126 -7.67 17.48 -0.86
N SER A 127 -7.68 17.84 0.42
CA SER A 127 -8.90 17.76 1.26
C SER A 127 -10.11 18.49 0.63
N ARG A 128 -9.87 19.62 -0.06
CA ARG A 128 -10.91 20.38 -0.78
C ARG A 128 -11.55 19.61 -1.93
N ASP A 129 -10.84 18.65 -2.52
CA ASP A 129 -11.26 17.92 -3.72
C ASP A 129 -11.94 16.58 -3.38
N ILE A 130 -11.88 16.13 -2.14
CA ILE A 130 -12.56 14.92 -1.64
C ILE A 130 -14.05 14.94 -1.98
N LYS A 131 -14.71 16.08 -1.80
CA LYS A 131 -16.15 16.25 -2.09
C LYS A 131 -16.51 16.06 -3.57
N ASN A 132 -15.54 16.13 -4.47
CA ASN A 132 -15.73 16.00 -5.90
C ASN A 132 -15.58 14.53 -6.38
N LEU A 133 -15.15 13.64 -5.50
CA LEU A 133 -15.05 12.22 -5.81
C LEU A 133 -16.45 11.61 -6.03
N SER A 134 -16.49 10.48 -6.69
CA SER A 134 -17.73 9.74 -6.88
C SER A 134 -18.31 9.25 -5.55
N LYS A 135 -19.65 9.14 -5.47
CA LYS A 135 -20.35 8.80 -4.22
C LYS A 135 -19.99 7.41 -3.68
N ASP A 136 -19.63 6.49 -4.53
CA ASP A 136 -19.16 5.16 -4.15
C ASP A 136 -17.82 5.23 -3.40
N ILE A 137 -16.90 6.10 -3.82
CA ILE A 137 -15.63 6.34 -3.10
C ILE A 137 -15.89 7.04 -1.77
N ILE A 138 -16.58 8.20 -1.79
CA ILE A 138 -16.79 9.03 -0.57
C ILE A 138 -17.53 8.25 0.53
N ASN A 139 -18.52 7.43 0.15
CA ASN A 139 -19.39 6.78 1.11
C ASN A 139 -18.83 5.46 1.67
N TYR A 140 -17.87 4.86 1.00
CA TYR A 140 -17.48 3.49 1.32
C TYR A 140 -15.98 3.30 1.53
N GLU A 141 -15.12 4.09 0.88
CA GLU A 141 -13.68 3.94 1.08
C GLU A 141 -13.18 4.75 2.27
N PRO A 142 -12.14 4.29 3.00
CA PRO A 142 -11.66 4.98 4.17
C PRO A 142 -11.06 6.34 3.80
N LEU A 143 -11.55 7.41 4.41
CA LEU A 143 -11.09 8.77 4.13
C LEU A 143 -9.57 8.93 4.38
N THR A 144 -9.05 8.21 5.36
CA THR A 144 -7.60 8.19 5.68
C THR A 144 -6.73 7.63 4.57
N ALA A 145 -7.31 6.88 3.63
CA ALA A 145 -6.59 6.36 2.46
C ALA A 145 -6.73 7.27 1.22
N LEU A 146 -7.52 8.35 1.32
CA LEU A 146 -7.81 9.28 0.21
C LEU A 146 -7.24 10.67 0.47
N ASP A 147 -7.44 11.20 1.69
CA ASP A 147 -7.13 12.57 2.06
C ASP A 147 -5.63 12.78 2.31
N GLY A 148 -4.98 13.45 1.37
CA GLY A 148 -3.56 13.82 1.44
C GLY A 148 -3.28 15.16 2.12
N GLY A 149 -4.29 15.79 2.76
CA GLY A 149 -4.16 17.07 3.42
C GLY A 149 -4.43 18.27 2.49
N ILE A 150 -4.04 19.47 2.91
CA ILE A 150 -4.41 20.73 2.25
C ILE A 150 -4.01 20.75 0.76
N ASP A 151 -2.80 20.33 0.45
CA ASP A 151 -2.22 20.28 -0.89
C ASP A 151 -2.09 18.86 -1.47
N GLY A 152 -2.59 17.84 -0.75
CA GLY A 152 -2.48 16.45 -1.15
C GLY A 152 -1.08 15.83 -0.90
N LEU A 153 -0.17 16.55 -0.26
CA LEU A 153 1.23 16.15 -0.14
C LEU A 153 1.67 15.81 1.29
N ASP A 154 0.79 15.89 2.28
CA ASP A 154 1.18 15.76 3.69
C ASP A 154 1.86 14.42 3.99
N LEU A 155 1.25 13.30 3.57
CA LEU A 155 1.85 11.99 3.81
C LEU A 155 3.00 11.70 2.84
N ILE A 156 2.93 12.20 1.61
CA ILE A 156 4.05 12.07 0.63
C ILE A 156 5.32 12.69 1.20
N LYS A 157 5.26 13.91 1.74
CA LYS A 157 6.40 14.60 2.39
C LYS A 157 6.96 13.77 3.55
N LYS A 158 6.09 13.21 4.39
CA LYS A 158 6.48 12.33 5.50
C LYS A 158 7.16 11.06 5.01
N VAL A 159 6.60 10.40 3.99
CA VAL A 159 7.19 9.20 3.39
C VAL A 159 8.60 9.49 2.85
N ILE A 160 8.78 10.57 2.08
CA ILE A 160 10.09 10.96 1.55
C ILE A 160 11.09 11.22 2.68
N TYR A 161 10.73 12.03 3.67
CA TYR A 161 11.58 12.35 4.81
C TYR A 161 11.99 11.10 5.60
N LYS A 162 11.03 10.21 5.87
CA LYS A 162 11.28 8.99 6.63
C LYS A 162 12.12 7.99 5.85
N SER A 163 11.87 7.91 4.54
CA SER A 163 12.61 7.01 3.65
C SER A 163 14.10 7.31 3.61
N ASN A 164 14.50 8.58 3.68
CA ASN A 164 15.91 8.96 3.75
C ASN A 164 16.66 8.31 4.93
N ARG A 165 15.96 8.06 6.04
CA ARG A 165 16.53 7.42 7.23
C ARG A 165 16.47 5.88 7.16
N LEU A 166 15.48 5.32 6.47
CA LEU A 166 15.20 3.89 6.46
C LEU A 166 15.74 3.17 5.22
N LEU A 167 16.09 3.88 4.15
CA LEU A 167 16.75 3.30 2.99
C LEU A 167 18.18 2.91 3.32
N LYS A 168 18.65 1.85 2.71
CA LYS A 168 20.06 1.53 2.58
C LYS A 168 20.72 2.49 1.59
N GLU A 169 22.05 2.52 1.59
CA GLU A 169 22.79 3.12 0.49
C GLU A 169 22.37 2.46 -0.85
N HIS A 170 22.10 3.28 -1.86
CA HIS A 170 21.53 2.84 -3.15
C HIS A 170 20.14 2.18 -3.08
N GLY A 171 19.42 2.31 -1.97
CA GLY A 171 18.03 1.86 -1.86
C GLY A 171 17.09 2.73 -2.68
N LEU A 172 15.98 2.15 -3.12
CA LEU A 172 14.98 2.81 -3.96
C LEU A 172 13.75 3.20 -3.13
N LEU A 173 13.26 4.42 -3.35
CA LEU A 173 11.93 4.85 -2.95
C LEU A 173 11.02 4.86 -4.18
N ALA A 174 9.90 4.15 -4.11
CA ALA A 174 8.87 4.10 -5.14
C ALA A 174 7.53 4.56 -4.55
N ILE A 175 6.96 5.65 -5.08
CA ILE A 175 5.71 6.24 -4.58
C ILE A 175 4.75 6.39 -5.74
N GLU A 176 3.49 6.00 -5.54
CA GLU A 176 2.38 6.42 -6.38
C GLU A 176 1.97 7.84 -5.99
N ILE A 177 1.76 8.69 -6.99
CA ILE A 177 1.34 10.08 -6.80
C ILE A 177 0.16 10.40 -7.72
N GLY A 178 -0.64 11.39 -7.35
CA GLY A 178 -1.70 11.92 -8.20
C GLY A 178 -1.16 12.60 -9.46
N PHE A 179 -2.01 12.66 -10.47
CA PHE A 179 -1.73 13.39 -11.71
C PHE A 179 -2.12 14.86 -11.51
N ASN A 180 -1.20 15.68 -10.99
CA ASN A 180 -1.33 17.16 -11.03
C ASN A 180 0.04 17.81 -10.89
#